data_d3756ff54c04f3ef6aed684234ec4756
#
_entry.id   d3756ff54c04f3ef6aed684234ec4756
#
_cell.length_a   1.000
_cell.length_b   1.000
_cell.length_c   1.000
_cell.angle_alpha   90.00
_cell.angle_beta   90.00
_cell.angle_gamma   90.00
#
_symmetry.space_group_name_H-M   'P 1'
#
loop_
_entity.id
_entity.type
_entity.pdbx_description
1 polymer ?
#
loop_
_entity_poly.entity_id
_entity_poly.type
_entity_poly.pdbx_seq_one_letter_code
_entity_poly.pdbx_strand_id
1 'polypeptide(L)'
;MENYIVSARKYRPSTFESVVGQRALTTTLKNAIATGKLAHAYLFCGPRGVGKTTCARIFAKTINCMSPTAEGEACNQCESCTAFNEQRSYNIHELDAASNNSVDDIRQLVEQVRIPPQIGKYKVYIIDEVHMLSASAFNAFLKTLEEPPRHAIFIPVSYTHLRAHETVLDL
;
A
#
# COMPACT_ATOMS: atom_id res chain seq x y z
N MET A 1 29.65 13.64 -2.75
CA MET A 1 29.50 12.16 -2.59
C MET A 1 28.28 11.74 -3.38
N GLU A 2 28.47 11.04 -4.49
CA GLU A 2 27.35 10.43 -5.21
C GLU A 2 26.76 9.33 -4.33
N ASN A 3 25.52 9.50 -3.94
CA ASN A 3 24.78 8.44 -3.24
C ASN A 3 24.60 7.26 -4.21
N TYR A 4 25.32 6.20 -3.98
CA TYR A 4 25.19 4.96 -4.73
C TYR A 4 23.80 4.36 -4.46
N ILE A 5 22.86 4.59 -5.36
CA ILE A 5 21.53 4.01 -5.31
C ILE A 5 21.59 2.66 -6.02
N VAL A 6 21.29 1.59 -5.30
CA VAL A 6 21.22 0.23 -5.88
C VAL A 6 20.27 0.24 -7.09
N SER A 7 20.72 -0.35 -8.21
CA SER A 7 20.00 -0.35 -9.49
C SER A 7 18.53 -0.76 -9.38
N ALA A 8 18.20 -1.72 -8.51
CA ALA A 8 16.83 -2.16 -8.26
C ALA A 8 15.92 -1.06 -7.69
N ARG A 9 16.47 -0.04 -7.04
CA ARG A 9 15.70 1.13 -6.56
C ARG A 9 15.60 2.21 -7.63
N LYS A 10 16.66 2.41 -8.42
CA LYS A 10 16.72 3.44 -9.44
C LYS A 10 15.75 3.20 -10.60
N TYR A 11 15.47 1.96 -10.94
CA TYR A 11 14.62 1.56 -12.06
C TYR A 11 13.25 1.02 -11.65
N ARG A 12 12.85 1.22 -10.39
CA ARG A 12 11.52 0.80 -9.94
C ARG A 12 10.45 1.69 -10.59
N PRO A 13 9.40 1.09 -11.17
CA PRO A 13 8.31 1.88 -11.74
C PRO A 13 7.74 2.88 -10.74
N SER A 14 7.44 4.08 -11.17
CA SER A 14 6.89 5.16 -10.32
C SER A 14 5.47 5.57 -10.69
N THR A 15 4.94 5.02 -11.78
CA THR A 15 3.59 5.28 -12.29
C THR A 15 2.88 3.96 -12.61
N PHE A 16 1.56 3.98 -12.62
CA PHE A 16 0.78 2.81 -13.04
C PHE A 16 1.10 2.39 -14.48
N GLU A 17 1.30 3.37 -15.36
CA GLU A 17 1.64 3.11 -16.76
C GLU A 17 3.00 2.40 -16.92
N SER A 18 3.94 2.70 -16.04
CA SER A 18 5.29 2.09 -16.07
C SER A 18 5.33 0.67 -15.51
N VAL A 19 4.25 0.17 -14.89
CA VAL A 19 4.16 -1.20 -14.40
C VAL A 19 3.83 -2.14 -15.55
N VAL A 20 4.78 -2.98 -15.93
CA VAL A 20 4.64 -3.91 -17.06
C VAL A 20 3.81 -5.13 -16.67
N GLY A 21 2.85 -5.51 -17.53
CA GLY A 21 2.11 -6.77 -17.40
C GLY A 21 0.93 -6.76 -16.43
N GLN A 22 0.58 -5.60 -15.83
CA GLN A 22 -0.47 -5.48 -14.81
C GLN A 22 -1.62 -4.53 -15.22
N ARG A 23 -1.99 -4.52 -16.50
CA ARG A 23 -3.01 -3.60 -17.03
C ARG A 23 -4.37 -3.72 -16.35
N ALA A 24 -4.85 -4.94 -16.13
CA ALA A 24 -6.15 -5.17 -15.52
C ALA A 24 -6.19 -4.63 -14.08
N LEU A 25 -5.13 -4.88 -13.31
CA LEU A 25 -4.99 -4.38 -11.95
C LEU A 25 -4.92 -2.85 -11.93
N THR A 26 -4.03 -2.27 -12.71
CA THR A 26 -3.85 -0.80 -12.73
C THR A 26 -5.12 -0.09 -13.17
N THR A 27 -5.86 -0.63 -14.12
CA THR A 27 -7.16 -0.09 -14.53
C THR A 27 -8.17 -0.15 -13.39
N THR A 28 -8.25 -1.27 -12.68
CA THR A 28 -9.14 -1.43 -11.53
C THR A 28 -8.82 -0.42 -10.42
N LEU A 29 -7.55 -0.24 -10.10
CA LEU A 29 -7.11 0.71 -9.08
C LEU A 29 -7.38 2.16 -9.51
N LYS A 30 -7.10 2.52 -10.75
CA LYS A 30 -7.41 3.86 -11.29
C LYS A 30 -8.91 4.15 -11.24
N ASN A 31 -9.76 3.17 -11.57
CA ASN A 31 -11.21 3.32 -11.50
C ASN A 31 -11.70 3.53 -10.06
N ALA A 32 -11.15 2.80 -9.10
CA ALA A 32 -11.48 2.97 -7.69
C ALA A 32 -11.13 4.40 -7.21
N ILE A 33 -9.99 4.92 -7.62
CA ILE A 33 -9.55 6.29 -7.30
C ILE A 33 -10.48 7.31 -7.97
N ALA A 34 -10.77 7.15 -9.25
CA ALA A 34 -11.59 8.09 -10.03
C ALA A 34 -13.02 8.18 -9.50
N THR A 35 -13.60 7.06 -9.07
CA THR A 35 -14.97 7.00 -8.55
C THR A 35 -15.07 7.36 -7.07
N GLY A 36 -13.95 7.51 -6.36
CA GLY A 36 -13.90 7.75 -4.92
C GLY A 36 -14.39 6.58 -4.07
N LYS A 37 -14.59 5.41 -4.67
CA LYS A 37 -15.06 4.19 -4.00
C LYS A 37 -13.86 3.33 -3.59
N LEU A 38 -13.14 3.78 -2.58
CA LEU A 38 -12.01 3.04 -2.04
C LEU A 38 -12.46 2.09 -0.94
N ALA A 39 -11.99 0.84 -1.01
CA ALA A 39 -12.15 -0.12 0.06
C ALA A 39 -11.12 0.13 1.16
N HIS A 40 -11.38 -0.39 2.37
CA HIS A 40 -10.45 -0.28 3.49
C HIS A 40 -9.29 -1.29 3.42
N ALA A 41 -9.41 -2.31 2.57
CA ALA A 41 -8.36 -3.32 2.39
C ALA A 41 -8.27 -3.77 0.93
N TYR A 42 -7.03 -3.92 0.46
CA TYR A 42 -6.70 -4.44 -0.88
C TYR A 42 -5.64 -5.52 -0.73
N LEU A 43 -6.01 -6.77 -0.86
CA LEU A 43 -5.07 -7.88 -0.81
C LEU A 43 -4.42 -8.09 -2.19
N PHE A 44 -3.11 -7.91 -2.28
CA PHE A 44 -2.32 -8.17 -3.47
C PHE A 44 -1.67 -9.54 -3.36
N CYS A 45 -2.19 -10.50 -4.09
CA CYS A 45 -1.67 -11.87 -4.15
C CYS A 45 -1.07 -12.16 -5.53
N GLY A 46 -0.08 -13.02 -5.58
CA GLY A 46 0.50 -13.49 -6.83
C GLY A 46 1.96 -13.90 -6.70
N PRO A 47 2.56 -14.43 -7.77
CA PRO A 47 3.95 -14.88 -7.75
C PRO A 47 4.93 -13.74 -7.43
N ARG A 48 6.10 -14.10 -6.93
CA ARG A 48 7.18 -13.13 -6.71
C ARG A 48 7.63 -12.50 -8.03
N GLY A 49 8.07 -11.25 -7.98
CA GLY A 49 8.65 -10.55 -9.13
C GLY A 49 7.64 -9.96 -10.11
N VAL A 50 6.34 -9.99 -9.81
CA VAL A 50 5.30 -9.38 -10.67
C VAL A 50 5.00 -7.92 -10.33
N GLY A 51 5.73 -7.33 -9.37
CA GLY A 51 5.60 -5.91 -9.04
C GLY A 51 4.49 -5.56 -8.04
N LYS A 52 4.04 -6.51 -7.22
CA LYS A 52 2.97 -6.29 -6.21
C LYS A 52 3.25 -5.12 -5.28
N THR A 53 4.41 -5.14 -4.63
CA THR A 53 4.81 -4.07 -3.69
C THR A 53 4.98 -2.74 -4.40
N THR A 54 5.47 -2.75 -5.62
CA THR A 54 5.57 -1.55 -6.45
C THR A 54 4.19 -0.98 -6.77
N CYS A 55 3.22 -1.81 -7.18
CA CYS A 55 1.84 -1.39 -7.39
C CYS A 55 1.21 -0.84 -6.12
N ALA A 56 1.44 -1.48 -4.98
CA ALA A 56 0.94 -1.02 -3.69
C ALA A 56 1.47 0.38 -3.34
N ARG A 57 2.74 0.64 -3.57
CA ARG A 57 3.35 1.97 -3.35
C ARG A 57 2.80 3.03 -4.28
N ILE A 58 2.65 2.72 -5.56
CA ILE A 58 2.07 3.64 -6.55
C ILE A 58 0.63 3.96 -6.16
N PHE A 59 -0.15 2.96 -5.80
CA PHE A 59 -1.53 3.13 -5.35
C PHE A 59 -1.62 4.02 -4.10
N ALA A 60 -0.82 3.73 -3.08
CA ALA A 60 -0.77 4.52 -1.85
C ALA A 60 -0.43 5.99 -2.10
N LYS A 61 0.57 6.25 -2.95
CA LYS A 61 0.95 7.61 -3.35
C LYS A 61 -0.18 8.31 -4.09
N THR A 62 -0.83 7.62 -5.02
CA THR A 62 -1.86 8.21 -5.88
C THR A 62 -3.12 8.59 -5.11
N ILE A 63 -3.57 7.74 -4.16
CA ILE A 63 -4.76 8.06 -3.36
C ILE A 63 -4.55 9.23 -2.40
N ASN A 64 -3.31 9.51 -2.01
CA ASN A 64 -2.94 10.66 -1.18
C ASN A 64 -2.50 11.88 -1.98
N CYS A 65 -2.40 11.77 -3.30
CA CYS A 65 -2.05 12.90 -4.16
C CYS A 65 -3.11 14.00 -4.07
N MET A 66 -2.65 15.23 -3.90
CA MET A 66 -3.53 16.42 -3.78
C MET A 66 -4.04 16.91 -5.14
N SER A 67 -3.35 16.56 -6.22
CA SER A 67 -3.63 17.01 -7.60
C SER A 67 -3.36 15.89 -8.61
N PRO A 68 -4.17 14.82 -8.63
CA PRO A 68 -3.97 13.73 -9.59
C PRO A 68 -4.03 14.25 -11.02
N THR A 69 -3.27 13.62 -11.92
CA THR A 69 -3.31 13.96 -13.35
C THR A 69 -4.63 13.52 -14.00
N ALA A 70 -4.91 14.01 -15.19
CA ALA A 70 -6.09 13.62 -15.97
C ALA A 70 -6.10 12.11 -16.28
N GLU A 71 -4.94 11.49 -16.36
CA GLU A 71 -4.76 10.05 -16.60
C GLU A 71 -4.88 9.20 -15.32
N GLY A 72 -5.14 9.82 -14.17
CA GLY A 72 -5.28 9.12 -12.89
C GLY A 72 -3.94 8.71 -12.26
N GLU A 73 -2.87 9.43 -12.55
CA GLU A 73 -1.55 9.24 -11.95
C GLU A 73 -1.28 10.28 -10.84
N ALA A 74 -0.37 9.97 -9.93
CA ALA A 74 0.11 10.93 -8.95
C ALA A 74 0.88 12.06 -9.64
N CYS A 75 0.71 13.30 -9.17
CA CYS A 75 1.34 14.48 -9.78
C CYS A 75 2.86 14.55 -9.57
N ASN A 76 3.39 13.88 -8.54
CA ASN A 76 4.79 13.92 -8.11
C ASN A 76 5.34 15.32 -7.75
N GLN A 77 4.47 16.29 -7.54
CA GLN A 77 4.84 17.67 -7.24
C GLN A 77 4.22 18.19 -5.94
N CYS A 78 3.06 17.67 -5.53
CA CYS A 78 2.43 18.10 -4.28
C CYS A 78 3.21 17.62 -3.06
N GLU A 79 2.93 18.23 -1.92
CA GLU A 79 3.61 17.92 -0.66
C GLU A 79 3.52 16.42 -0.30
N SER A 80 2.36 15.80 -0.50
CA SER A 80 2.16 14.38 -0.24
C SER A 80 3.05 13.50 -1.13
N CYS A 81 3.08 13.75 -2.43
CA CYS A 81 3.92 13.00 -3.37
C CYS A 81 5.41 13.18 -3.09
N THR A 82 5.82 14.42 -2.82
CA THR A 82 7.22 14.74 -2.51
C THR A 82 7.66 14.05 -1.23
N ALA A 83 6.86 14.11 -0.18
CA ALA A 83 7.14 13.43 1.08
C ALA A 83 7.28 11.91 0.90
N PHE A 84 6.42 11.31 0.10
CA PHE A 84 6.51 9.88 -0.20
C PHE A 84 7.79 9.54 -0.99
N ASN A 85 8.09 10.31 -2.02
CA ASN A 85 9.27 10.08 -2.85
C ASN A 85 10.58 10.23 -2.06
N GLU A 86 10.59 11.11 -1.07
CA GLU A 86 11.73 11.34 -0.15
C GLU A 86 11.72 10.41 1.07
N GLN A 87 10.80 9.45 1.14
CA GLN A 87 10.66 8.48 2.25
C GLN A 87 10.41 9.13 3.62
N ARG A 88 9.75 10.28 3.64
CA ARG A 88 9.39 11.01 4.87
C ARG A 88 7.87 11.18 5.04
N SER A 89 7.06 10.37 4.37
CA SER A 89 5.62 10.42 4.53
C SER A 89 5.18 9.88 5.89
N TYR A 90 4.37 10.64 6.61
CA TYR A 90 3.71 10.19 7.84
C TYR A 90 2.40 9.44 7.60
N ASN A 91 1.94 9.39 6.37
CA ASN A 91 0.66 8.78 5.99
C ASN A 91 0.78 7.41 5.35
N ILE A 92 1.94 7.13 4.74
CA ILE A 92 2.17 5.87 4.03
C ILE A 92 3.29 5.12 4.76
N HIS A 93 2.93 3.98 5.32
CA HIS A 93 3.82 3.14 6.10
C HIS A 93 3.96 1.77 5.45
N GLU A 94 5.17 1.23 5.49
CA GLU A 94 5.44 -0.13 5.04
C GLU A 94 5.95 -0.96 6.21
N LEU A 95 5.34 -2.11 6.41
CA LEU A 95 5.75 -3.11 7.37
C LEU A 95 6.17 -4.38 6.62
N ASP A 96 7.37 -4.88 6.88
CA ASP A 96 7.77 -6.20 6.43
C ASP A 96 7.40 -7.22 7.50
N ALA A 97 6.40 -8.05 7.23
CA ALA A 97 5.93 -9.07 8.16
C ALA A 97 6.93 -10.20 8.39
N ALA A 98 7.91 -10.39 7.50
CA ALA A 98 9.00 -11.34 7.74
C ALA A 98 9.87 -10.93 8.93
N SER A 99 10.05 -9.62 9.16
CA SER A 99 10.83 -9.05 10.28
C SER A 99 9.97 -8.62 11.47
N ASN A 100 8.68 -8.31 11.25
CA ASN A 100 7.75 -7.76 12.24
C ASN A 100 6.48 -8.60 12.29
N ASN A 101 6.59 -9.82 12.80
CA ASN A 101 5.54 -10.84 12.71
C ASN A 101 4.76 -11.07 14.02
N SER A 102 5.10 -10.36 15.09
CA SER A 102 4.49 -10.54 16.40
C SER A 102 3.15 -9.80 16.54
N VAL A 103 2.34 -10.25 17.50
CA VAL A 103 1.09 -9.57 17.84
C VAL A 103 1.32 -8.15 18.35
N ASP A 104 2.43 -7.89 19.03
CA ASP A 104 2.77 -6.56 19.53
C ASP A 104 3.13 -5.60 18.40
N ASP A 105 3.81 -6.07 17.35
CA ASP A 105 4.07 -5.29 16.14
C ASP A 105 2.76 -4.83 15.49
N ILE A 106 1.78 -5.73 15.37
CA ILE A 106 0.47 -5.41 14.81
C ILE A 106 -0.33 -4.48 15.72
N ARG A 107 -0.27 -4.64 17.03
CA ARG A 107 -0.93 -3.72 17.97
C ARG A 107 -0.39 -2.30 17.86
N GLN A 108 0.93 -2.13 17.75
CA GLN A 108 1.54 -0.82 17.51
C GLN A 108 1.08 -0.20 16.21
N LEU A 109 1.01 -0.97 15.14
CA LEU A 109 0.48 -0.53 13.84
C LEU A 109 -0.97 -0.07 13.97
N VAL A 110 -1.82 -0.83 14.65
CA VAL A 110 -3.25 -0.50 14.87
C VAL A 110 -3.41 0.80 15.67
N GLU A 111 -2.56 1.03 16.67
CA GLU A 111 -2.59 2.29 17.42
C GLU A 111 -2.22 3.50 16.55
N GLN A 112 -1.20 3.35 15.71
CA GLN A 112 -0.79 4.40 14.78
C GLN A 112 -1.88 4.73 13.75
N VAL A 113 -2.60 3.72 13.28
CA VAL A 113 -3.64 3.90 12.25
C VAL A 113 -4.83 4.71 12.76
N ARG A 114 -5.08 4.73 14.05
CA ARG A 114 -6.17 5.52 14.66
C ARG A 114 -5.95 7.02 14.60
N ILE A 115 -4.71 7.45 14.41
CA ILE A 115 -4.37 8.87 14.30
C ILE A 115 -4.70 9.33 12.87
N PRO A 116 -5.61 10.30 12.69
CA PRO A 116 -5.95 10.81 11.36
C PRO A 116 -4.76 11.44 10.65
N PRO A 117 -4.70 11.41 9.30
CA PRO A 117 -3.66 12.06 8.55
C PRO A 117 -3.75 13.58 8.70
N GLN A 118 -2.60 14.25 8.84
CA GLN A 118 -2.52 15.71 8.87
C GLN A 118 -2.48 16.31 7.47
N ILE A 119 -1.83 15.61 6.55
CA ILE A 119 -1.68 16.01 5.15
C ILE A 119 -2.10 14.82 4.29
N GLY A 120 -2.95 15.06 3.29
CA GLY A 120 -3.51 13.98 2.48
C GLY A 120 -4.79 13.42 3.09
N LYS A 121 -5.36 12.41 2.46
CA LYS A 121 -6.71 11.89 2.78
C LYS A 121 -6.70 10.62 3.62
N TYR A 122 -5.66 9.80 3.48
CA TYR A 122 -5.65 8.43 4.00
C TYR A 122 -4.36 8.10 4.73
N LYS A 123 -4.49 7.30 5.78
CA LYS A 123 -3.40 6.53 6.37
C LYS A 123 -3.32 5.19 5.66
N VAL A 124 -2.21 4.90 5.00
CA VAL A 124 -2.03 3.68 4.22
C VAL A 124 -0.96 2.82 4.85
N TYR A 125 -1.28 1.55 5.04
CA TYR A 125 -0.37 0.56 5.60
C TYR A 125 -0.16 -0.57 4.61
N ILE A 126 1.03 -0.63 4.03
CA ILE A 126 1.47 -1.73 3.16
C ILE A 126 2.13 -2.77 4.07
N ILE A 127 1.58 -3.97 4.08
CA ILE A 127 2.12 -5.08 4.88
C ILE A 127 2.66 -6.12 3.91
N ASP A 128 3.96 -6.06 3.69
CA ASP A 128 4.64 -6.99 2.79
C ASP A 128 4.82 -8.36 3.45
N GLU A 129 4.73 -9.41 2.67
CA GLU A 129 4.85 -10.80 3.13
C GLU A 129 3.88 -11.13 4.28
N VAL A 130 2.62 -10.69 4.18
CA VAL A 130 1.61 -10.80 5.24
C VAL A 130 1.39 -12.23 5.74
N HIS A 131 1.66 -13.25 4.90
CA HIS A 131 1.60 -14.66 5.26
C HIS A 131 2.65 -15.05 6.32
N MET A 132 3.66 -14.23 6.56
CA MET A 132 4.69 -14.45 7.58
C MET A 132 4.27 -14.00 8.98
N LEU A 133 3.13 -13.35 9.14
CA LEU A 133 2.59 -12.99 10.45
C LEU A 133 2.32 -14.25 11.28
N SER A 134 2.54 -14.17 12.60
CA SER A 134 2.10 -15.21 13.52
C SER A 134 0.57 -15.35 13.48
N ALA A 135 0.03 -16.48 13.89
CA ALA A 135 -1.42 -16.70 13.94
C ALA A 135 -2.12 -15.62 14.79
N SER A 136 -1.55 -15.27 15.95
CA SER A 136 -2.07 -14.22 16.83
C SER A 136 -2.02 -12.83 16.17
N ALA A 137 -0.93 -12.50 15.49
CA ALA A 137 -0.79 -11.24 14.76
C ALA A 137 -1.77 -11.14 13.61
N PHE A 138 -1.93 -12.20 12.84
CA PHE A 138 -2.88 -12.27 11.73
C PHE A 138 -4.32 -12.08 12.20
N ASN A 139 -4.71 -12.74 13.28
CA ASN A 139 -6.04 -12.58 13.87
C ASN A 139 -6.29 -11.16 14.39
N ALA A 140 -5.30 -10.54 15.02
CA ALA A 140 -5.38 -9.14 15.45
C ALA A 140 -5.54 -8.19 14.24
N PHE A 141 -4.83 -8.45 13.16
CA PHE A 141 -4.96 -7.72 11.91
C PHE A 141 -6.36 -7.86 11.29
N LEU A 142 -6.90 -9.08 11.22
CA LEU A 142 -8.25 -9.33 10.70
C LEU A 142 -9.33 -8.59 11.51
N LYS A 143 -9.21 -8.54 12.84
CA LYS A 143 -10.11 -7.75 13.68
C LYS A 143 -10.09 -6.28 13.34
N THR A 144 -8.93 -5.73 13.03
CA THR A 144 -8.81 -4.33 12.62
C THR A 144 -9.49 -4.08 11.28
N LEU A 145 -9.45 -5.05 10.37
CA LEU A 145 -10.14 -4.97 9.08
C LEU A 145 -11.67 -5.04 9.19
N GLU A 146 -12.20 -5.63 10.26
CA GLU A 146 -13.67 -5.69 10.49
C GLU A 146 -14.25 -4.32 10.87
N GLU A 147 -13.49 -3.52 11.64
CA GLU A 147 -13.90 -2.18 12.06
C GLU A 147 -12.79 -1.16 11.79
N PRO A 148 -12.46 -0.88 10.52
CA PRO A 148 -11.37 0.02 10.20
C PRO A 148 -11.76 1.49 10.44
N PRO A 149 -10.81 2.35 10.86
CA PRO A 149 -11.02 3.79 10.83
C PRO A 149 -11.32 4.26 9.40
N ARG A 150 -12.15 5.30 9.25
CA ARG A 150 -12.54 5.84 7.92
C ARG A 150 -11.38 6.21 7.03
N HIS A 151 -10.31 6.73 7.61
CA HIS A 151 -9.13 7.23 6.92
C HIS A 151 -8.08 6.15 6.68
N ALA A 152 -8.32 4.91 7.10
CA ALA A 152 -7.33 3.83 7.01
C ALA A 152 -7.56 2.95 5.77
N ILE A 153 -6.47 2.69 5.05
CA ILE A 153 -6.44 1.72 3.95
C ILE A 153 -5.27 0.77 4.19
N PHE A 154 -5.56 -0.52 4.20
CA PHE A 154 -4.58 -1.58 4.38
C PHE A 154 -4.31 -2.27 3.06
N ILE A 155 -3.05 -2.50 2.75
CA ILE A 155 -2.62 -3.19 1.54
C ILE A 155 -1.72 -4.36 1.95
N PRO A 156 -2.31 -5.49 2.37
CA PRO A 156 -1.54 -6.70 2.57
C PRO A 156 -1.07 -7.27 1.23
N VAL A 157 0.19 -7.65 1.19
CA VAL A 157 0.86 -8.20 0.01
C VAL A 157 1.36 -9.60 0.33
N SER A 158 1.05 -10.57 -0.52
CA SER A 158 1.48 -11.95 -0.34
C SER A 158 1.78 -12.63 -1.67
N TYR A 159 2.71 -13.57 -1.68
CA TYR A 159 2.94 -14.43 -2.83
C TYR A 159 2.09 -15.71 -2.79
N THR A 160 1.37 -15.96 -1.69
CA THR A 160 0.46 -17.09 -1.54
C THR A 160 -0.98 -16.61 -1.51
N HIS A 161 -1.91 -17.45 -1.96
CA HIS A 161 -3.34 -17.19 -1.79
C HIS A 161 -3.72 -17.38 -0.31
N LEU A 162 -4.00 -16.26 0.36
CA LEU A 162 -4.63 -16.29 1.66
C LEU A 162 -6.12 -16.54 1.49
N ARG A 163 -6.71 -17.41 2.31
CA ARG A 163 -8.16 -17.56 2.37
C ARG A 163 -8.74 -16.32 3.06
N ALA A 164 -8.96 -15.27 2.28
CA ALA A 164 -9.56 -14.03 2.77
C ALA A 164 -10.98 -13.89 2.22
N HIS A 165 -11.90 -13.45 3.08
CA HIS A 165 -13.31 -13.24 2.74
C HIS A 165 -13.60 -11.84 2.17
N GLU A 166 -12.57 -11.04 1.81
CA GLU A 166 -12.74 -9.67 1.36
C GLU A 166 -12.06 -9.41 0.02
N THR A 167 -12.30 -8.24 -0.56
CA THR A 167 -11.91 -7.85 -1.92
C THR A 167 -10.48 -8.24 -2.25
N VAL A 168 -10.32 -9.35 -2.94
CA VAL A 168 -9.03 -9.88 -3.37
C VAL A 168 -8.78 -9.37 -4.79
N LEU A 169 -7.71 -8.62 -4.96
CA LEU A 169 -7.16 -8.32 -6.27
C LEU A 169 -6.03 -9.32 -6.53
N ASP A 170 -6.35 -10.38 -7.25
CA ASP A 170 -5.36 -11.35 -7.70
C ASP A 170 -4.51 -10.74 -8.82
N LEU A 171 -3.19 -10.83 -8.66
CA LEU A 171 -2.21 -10.43 -9.67
C LEU A 171 -1.77 -11.60 -10.53
#